data_8b99ab25f0ddf992be7c1d7da1deff3e
#
_entry.id   8b99ab25f0ddf992be7c1d7da1deff3e
#
_cell.length_a   1.000
_cell.length_b   1.000
_cell.length_c   1.000
_cell.angle_alpha   90.00
_cell.angle_beta   90.00
_cell.angle_gamma   90.00
#
_symmetry.space_group_name_H-M   'P 1'
#
loop_
_entity.id
_entity.type
_entity.pdbx_description
1 polymer ?
#
loop_
_entity_poly.entity_id
_entity_poly.type
_entity_poly.pdbx_seq_one_letter_code
_entity_poly.pdbx_strand_id
1 'polypeptide(L)'
;YPNDEGWPGRASVVHADPSVQFAWDFPYDDYFTYKGGLNGTLDDEPFTCMRDVRRHGQDVLLTMTIDPKVSDEHLVAIAKDLRTFGRVQLRINHEATGNWFSFNKRASYEEVAAFFKHASEIIRKEAPNVKTIICLDGCKELEDEKMEMEDIFAEASRAADIVSVDRYMALHWGWPYDVAEEGGTTFARHAVSKIYQLAKNSYERYTYVNNGVKKPMVLSEFNSDGDVTGPYDQASMLKEFCEMLKKDDEKWLSGFTMYQFRDRGRLGLEIEDPNNKDVGIEQPLMDTYRKIIHDDFFSPSMETGSDVELPAKL
;
A
#
# COMPACT_ATOMS: atom_id res chain seq x y z
N TYR A 1 11.38 1.39 -5.74
CA TYR A 1 12.75 1.17 -5.34
C TYR A 1 13.16 2.10 -4.23
N PRO A 2 14.04 1.64 -3.29
CA PRO A 2 14.37 2.41 -2.10
C PRO A 2 15.04 3.76 -2.38
N ASN A 3 15.65 3.90 -3.52
CA ASN A 3 16.37 5.12 -3.91
C ASN A 3 15.52 6.14 -4.65
N ASP A 4 14.25 5.84 -4.79
CA ASP A 4 13.40 6.63 -5.64
C ASP A 4 12.72 7.68 -4.79
N GLU A 5 13.04 8.88 -5.04
CA GLU A 5 12.54 10.16 -4.58
C GLU A 5 11.24 10.13 -3.75
N GLY A 6 11.33 9.76 -2.48
CA GLY A 6 10.19 9.73 -1.58
C GLY A 6 9.32 8.47 -1.65
N TRP A 7 9.66 7.51 -2.50
CA TRP A 7 8.95 6.23 -2.54
C TRP A 7 9.32 5.40 -1.31
N PRO A 8 8.36 4.99 -0.48
CA PRO A 8 8.63 4.26 0.78
C PRO A 8 9.07 2.81 0.57
N GLY A 9 9.57 2.50 -0.59
CA GLY A 9 9.85 1.14 -1.00
C GLY A 9 8.65 0.52 -1.70
N ARG A 10 8.93 -0.50 -2.49
CA ARG A 10 7.89 -1.32 -3.07
C ARG A 10 7.12 -2.03 -1.98
N ALA A 11 5.88 -2.30 -2.27
CA ALA A 11 5.16 -3.31 -1.56
C ALA A 11 5.98 -4.61 -1.59
N SER A 12 6.53 -4.98 -0.46
CA SER A 12 7.17 -6.27 -0.32
C SER A 12 6.12 -7.27 0.04
N VAL A 13 5.88 -8.22 -0.84
CA VAL A 13 5.05 -9.36 -0.51
C VAL A 13 5.92 -10.42 0.08
N VAL A 14 5.61 -10.83 1.29
CA VAL A 14 6.51 -11.65 2.07
C VAL A 14 5.80 -12.81 2.72
N HIS A 15 6.51 -13.91 2.78
CA HIS A 15 6.13 -15.05 3.57
C HIS A 15 6.67 -14.88 4.97
N ALA A 16 5.78 -14.88 5.95
CA ALA A 16 6.15 -14.77 7.33
C ALA A 16 6.83 -16.04 7.84
N ASP A 17 6.49 -17.18 7.27
CA ASP A 17 7.05 -18.48 7.62
C ASP A 17 7.76 -19.11 6.42
N PRO A 18 9.08 -19.33 6.48
CA PRO A 18 9.81 -19.96 5.38
C PRO A 18 9.34 -21.38 5.05
N SER A 19 8.68 -22.07 5.98
CA SER A 19 8.09 -23.39 5.74
C SER A 19 6.74 -23.37 5.05
N VAL A 20 6.07 -22.21 5.06
CA VAL A 20 4.78 -21.99 4.40
C VAL A 20 5.00 -21.17 3.15
N GLN A 21 5.20 -21.85 2.03
CA GLN A 21 5.32 -21.17 0.76
C GLN A 21 3.94 -20.90 0.18
N PHE A 22 3.63 -19.64 -0.01
CA PHE A 22 2.54 -19.24 -0.86
C PHE A 22 2.95 -19.41 -2.31
N ALA A 23 2.25 -20.25 -3.04
CA ALA A 23 2.28 -20.15 -4.48
C ALA A 23 1.48 -18.89 -4.84
N TRP A 24 2.15 -17.86 -5.29
CA TRP A 24 1.50 -16.79 -6.01
C TRP A 24 0.96 -17.34 -7.32
N ASP A 25 -0.28 -17.03 -7.60
CA ASP A 25 -0.83 -17.31 -8.93
C ASP A 25 -0.27 -16.35 -9.98
N PHE A 26 0.41 -15.29 -9.53
CA PHE A 26 1.08 -14.30 -10.36
C PHE A 26 2.58 -14.30 -10.04
N PRO A 27 3.45 -14.59 -11.01
CA PRO A 27 4.89 -14.49 -10.84
C PRO A 27 5.31 -13.01 -10.83
N TYR A 28 5.13 -12.34 -9.71
CA TYR A 28 5.70 -11.02 -9.51
C TYR A 28 7.18 -11.16 -9.20
N ASP A 29 8.03 -10.98 -10.20
CA ASP A 29 9.49 -10.91 -10.02
C ASP A 29 9.91 -9.73 -9.12
N ASP A 30 8.96 -8.87 -8.79
CA ASP A 30 9.15 -7.61 -8.10
C ASP A 30 8.93 -7.68 -6.59
N TYR A 31 8.45 -8.79 -6.08
CA TYR A 31 8.17 -8.95 -4.67
C TYR A 31 9.27 -9.72 -3.95
N PHE A 32 9.73 -9.17 -2.85
CA PHE A 32 10.74 -9.81 -2.03
C PHE A 32 10.14 -10.88 -1.12
N THR A 33 10.80 -11.99 -1.02
CA THR A 33 10.52 -12.96 0.05
C THR A 33 11.00 -12.39 1.38
N TYR A 34 10.18 -12.48 2.42
CA TYR A 34 10.59 -12.08 3.77
C TYR A 34 11.63 -13.06 4.32
N LYS A 35 12.85 -12.61 4.48
CA LYS A 35 13.98 -13.43 4.91
C LYS A 35 14.20 -13.42 6.42
N GLY A 36 13.40 -12.69 7.18
CA GLY A 36 13.41 -12.63 8.64
C GLY A 36 12.55 -13.71 9.30
N GLY A 37 12.08 -13.42 10.48
CA GLY A 37 11.26 -14.33 11.29
C GLY A 37 12.09 -15.24 12.18
N LEU A 38 11.53 -16.40 12.57
CA LEU A 38 12.14 -17.29 13.56
C LEU A 38 13.53 -17.82 13.17
N ASN A 39 13.74 -18.11 11.90
CA ASN A 39 14.96 -18.74 11.40
C ASN A 39 15.64 -17.89 10.32
N GLY A 40 15.30 -16.63 10.25
CA GLY A 40 15.74 -15.74 9.20
C GLY A 40 16.92 -14.86 9.59
N THR A 41 17.25 -13.96 8.68
CA THR A 41 18.30 -12.96 8.83
C THR A 41 17.77 -11.59 8.44
N LEU A 42 18.33 -10.53 9.02
CA LEU A 42 18.08 -9.15 8.61
C LEU A 42 19.07 -8.64 7.55
N ASP A 43 19.98 -9.48 7.08
CA ASP A 43 21.01 -9.09 6.11
C ASP A 43 20.55 -9.18 4.65
N ASP A 44 19.32 -9.65 4.43
CA ASP A 44 18.75 -9.90 3.13
C ASP A 44 17.44 -9.07 2.94
N GLU A 45 16.72 -9.29 1.85
CA GLU A 45 15.45 -8.59 1.59
C GLU A 45 14.30 -9.07 2.51
N PRO A 46 13.37 -8.18 2.86
CA PRO A 46 13.24 -6.76 2.44
C PRO A 46 14.09 -5.76 3.25
N PHE A 47 14.90 -6.22 4.18
CA PHE A 47 15.57 -5.37 5.16
C PHE A 47 16.66 -4.48 4.56
N THR A 48 17.31 -4.91 3.49
CA THR A 48 18.27 -4.07 2.74
C THR A 48 17.57 -2.87 2.13
N CYS A 49 16.44 -3.07 1.47
CA CYS A 49 15.59 -1.99 0.97
C CYS A 49 15.07 -1.09 2.10
N MET A 50 14.60 -1.67 3.18
CA MET A 50 14.10 -0.89 4.33
C MET A 50 15.18 0.00 4.94
N ARG A 51 16.42 -0.50 5.07
CA ARG A 51 17.56 0.31 5.54
C ARG A 51 17.86 1.46 4.59
N ASP A 52 17.77 1.22 3.31
CA ASP A 52 18.05 2.25 2.31
C ASP A 52 16.97 3.35 2.33
N VAL A 53 15.70 2.99 2.39
CA VAL A 53 14.59 3.92 2.63
C VAL A 53 14.85 4.78 3.87
N ARG A 54 15.26 4.17 4.98
CA ARG A 54 15.59 4.90 6.22
C ARG A 54 16.79 5.82 6.10
N ARG A 55 17.83 5.44 5.35
CA ARG A 55 19.00 6.30 5.09
C ARG A 55 18.64 7.58 4.34
N HIS A 56 17.60 7.52 3.51
CA HIS A 56 17.06 8.69 2.81
C HIS A 56 16.06 9.50 3.65
N GLY A 57 15.92 9.22 4.95
CA GLY A 57 15.03 9.93 5.85
C GLY A 57 13.55 9.63 5.68
N GLN A 58 13.21 8.56 4.98
CA GLN A 58 11.83 8.17 4.69
C GLN A 58 11.33 7.13 5.68
N ASP A 59 10.02 7.08 5.88
CA ASP A 59 9.36 6.02 6.61
C ASP A 59 9.15 4.79 5.71
N VAL A 60 9.13 3.62 6.32
CA VAL A 60 8.89 2.37 5.59
C VAL A 60 7.40 2.09 5.55
N LEU A 61 6.83 1.90 4.35
CA LEU A 61 5.57 1.21 4.16
C LEU A 61 5.89 -0.20 3.64
N LEU A 62 5.62 -1.20 4.46
CA LEU A 62 5.83 -2.61 4.13
C LEU A 62 4.49 -3.28 3.91
N THR A 63 4.30 -3.91 2.77
CA THR A 63 3.15 -4.78 2.53
C THR A 63 3.55 -6.23 2.75
N MET A 64 2.80 -6.92 3.58
CA MET A 64 3.02 -8.33 3.89
C MET A 64 1.79 -9.16 3.57
N THR A 65 1.96 -10.17 2.74
CA THR A 65 0.96 -11.21 2.51
C THR A 65 1.31 -12.39 3.39
N ILE A 66 0.53 -12.57 4.44
CA ILE A 66 0.80 -13.55 5.52
C ILE A 66 -0.30 -14.60 5.51
N ASP A 67 0.09 -15.88 5.66
CA ASP A 67 -0.87 -16.98 5.86
C ASP A 67 -1.65 -16.76 7.17
N PRO A 68 -2.98 -16.70 7.15
CA PRO A 68 -3.78 -16.57 8.37
C PRO A 68 -3.56 -17.70 9.40
N LYS A 69 -2.89 -18.78 9.01
CA LYS A 69 -2.56 -19.93 9.87
C LYS A 69 -1.13 -19.87 10.44
N VAL A 70 -0.40 -18.77 10.22
CA VAL A 70 0.93 -18.58 10.80
C VAL A 70 0.85 -18.58 12.33
N SER A 71 1.85 -19.14 13.00
CA SER A 71 1.88 -19.18 14.47
C SER A 71 2.22 -17.82 15.08
N ASP A 72 1.78 -17.63 16.33
CA ASP A 72 2.08 -16.42 17.12
C ASP A 72 3.60 -16.22 17.29
N GLU A 73 4.38 -17.30 17.37
CA GLU A 73 5.83 -17.21 17.48
C GLU A 73 6.44 -16.52 16.26
N HIS A 74 5.93 -16.80 15.05
CA HIS A 74 6.36 -16.14 13.82
C HIS A 74 5.93 -14.67 13.80
N LEU A 75 4.71 -14.36 14.23
CA LEU A 75 4.25 -12.95 14.34
C LEU A 75 5.10 -12.15 15.32
N VAL A 76 5.45 -12.73 16.45
CA VAL A 76 6.35 -12.11 17.43
C VAL A 76 7.74 -11.91 16.85
N ALA A 77 8.27 -12.88 16.10
CA ALA A 77 9.57 -12.76 15.45
C ALA A 77 9.57 -11.64 14.41
N ILE A 78 8.54 -11.57 13.56
CA ILE A 78 8.36 -10.47 12.60
C ILE A 78 8.29 -9.12 13.31
N ALA A 79 7.53 -9.01 14.39
CA ALA A 79 7.43 -7.78 15.15
C ALA A 79 8.80 -7.33 15.68
N LYS A 80 9.61 -8.28 16.21
CA LYS A 80 10.96 -8.00 16.68
C LYS A 80 11.90 -7.53 15.56
N ASP A 81 11.81 -8.13 14.38
CA ASP A 81 12.55 -7.69 13.20
C ASP A 81 12.21 -6.23 12.87
N LEU A 82 10.93 -5.94 12.72
CA LEU A 82 10.44 -4.61 12.32
C LEU A 82 10.69 -3.53 13.39
N ARG A 83 10.82 -3.92 14.64
CA ARG A 83 11.11 -3.00 15.74
C ARG A 83 12.39 -2.20 15.54
N THR A 84 13.33 -2.71 14.77
CA THR A 84 14.64 -2.10 14.54
C THR A 84 14.67 -1.04 13.45
N PHE A 85 13.57 -0.85 12.69
CA PHE A 85 13.55 0.00 11.51
C PHE A 85 12.92 1.40 11.71
N GLY A 86 12.74 1.84 12.95
CA GLY A 86 12.11 3.13 13.22
C GLY A 86 10.61 3.09 12.88
N ARG A 87 10.05 4.16 12.31
CA ARG A 87 8.63 4.19 11.94
C ARG A 87 8.37 3.27 10.77
N VAL A 88 7.49 2.29 10.98
CA VAL A 88 7.06 1.32 9.96
C VAL A 88 5.55 1.35 9.87
N GLN A 89 5.04 1.48 8.69
CA GLN A 89 3.64 1.25 8.34
C GLN A 89 3.54 -0.15 7.75
N LEU A 90 2.83 -1.05 8.42
CA LEU A 90 2.71 -2.45 8.03
C LEU A 90 1.32 -2.73 7.47
N ARG A 91 1.23 -2.92 6.17
CA ARG A 91 0.01 -3.30 5.48
C ARG A 91 -0.08 -4.82 5.41
N ILE A 92 -1.00 -5.39 6.20
CA ILE A 92 -1.18 -6.83 6.32
C ILE A 92 -2.32 -7.28 5.41
N ASN A 93 -2.05 -8.24 4.52
CA ASN A 93 -3.06 -8.86 3.65
C ASN A 93 -3.94 -7.81 2.96
N HIS A 94 -3.30 -6.98 2.14
CA HIS A 94 -3.94 -5.88 1.44
C HIS A 94 -5.04 -6.35 0.49
N GLU A 95 -5.97 -5.46 0.17
CA GLU A 95 -7.16 -5.76 -0.64
C GLU A 95 -7.90 -7.00 -0.11
N ALA A 96 -8.09 -7.03 1.21
CA ALA A 96 -8.54 -8.22 1.94
C ALA A 96 -9.95 -8.69 1.56
N THR A 97 -10.75 -7.86 0.92
CA THR A 97 -12.08 -8.18 0.40
C THR A 97 -12.06 -8.76 -1.03
N GLY A 98 -10.91 -8.73 -1.70
CA GLY A 98 -10.69 -9.37 -2.99
C GLY A 98 -10.55 -10.90 -2.88
N ASN A 99 -10.48 -11.57 -4.02
CA ASN A 99 -10.34 -13.03 -4.09
C ASN A 99 -9.14 -13.49 -4.92
N TRP A 100 -8.25 -12.57 -5.24
CA TRP A 100 -7.08 -12.84 -6.11
C TRP A 100 -5.84 -13.26 -5.34
N PHE A 101 -5.71 -12.92 -4.08
CA PHE A 101 -4.56 -13.32 -3.27
C PHE A 101 -4.67 -14.72 -2.69
N SER A 102 -3.53 -15.35 -2.41
CA SER A 102 -3.45 -16.71 -1.90
C SER A 102 -4.05 -16.86 -0.50
N PHE A 103 -3.98 -15.83 0.34
CA PHE A 103 -4.57 -15.89 1.69
C PHE A 103 -6.10 -16.01 1.64
N ASN A 104 -6.78 -15.36 0.69
CA ASN A 104 -8.23 -15.48 0.48
C ASN A 104 -8.64 -16.82 -0.13
N LYS A 105 -7.69 -17.57 -0.71
CA LYS A 105 -7.93 -18.93 -1.20
C LYS A 105 -7.73 -20.01 -0.13
N ARG A 106 -7.10 -19.66 0.99
CA ARG A 106 -6.74 -20.56 2.09
C ARG A 106 -7.55 -20.38 3.36
N ALA A 107 -8.22 -19.25 3.50
CA ALA A 107 -9.02 -18.89 4.65
C ALA A 107 -10.30 -18.17 4.20
N SER A 108 -11.34 -18.24 4.99
CA SER A 108 -12.53 -17.43 4.76
C SER A 108 -12.26 -15.96 5.07
N TYR A 109 -13.13 -15.07 4.61
CA TYR A 109 -12.99 -13.63 4.92
C TYR A 109 -13.06 -13.34 6.43
N GLU A 110 -13.87 -14.11 7.16
CA GLU A 110 -13.96 -14.04 8.63
C GLU A 110 -12.64 -14.46 9.29
N GLU A 111 -11.99 -15.50 8.79
CA GLU A 111 -10.68 -15.95 9.27
C GLU A 111 -9.60 -14.92 8.95
N VAL A 112 -9.61 -14.32 7.75
CA VAL A 112 -8.68 -13.25 7.37
C VAL A 112 -8.89 -12.02 8.25
N ALA A 113 -10.13 -11.61 8.51
CA ALA A 113 -10.44 -10.48 9.39
C ALA A 113 -10.01 -10.74 10.84
N ALA A 114 -10.29 -11.93 11.37
CA ALA A 114 -9.86 -12.34 12.71
C ALA A 114 -8.33 -12.38 12.83
N PHE A 115 -7.66 -12.92 11.80
CA PHE A 115 -6.21 -12.93 11.73
C PHE A 115 -5.61 -11.52 11.74
N PHE A 116 -6.14 -10.60 10.94
CA PHE A 116 -5.66 -9.21 10.93
C PHE A 116 -5.72 -8.58 12.32
N LYS A 117 -6.87 -8.74 13.01
CA LYS A 117 -7.05 -8.24 14.36
C LYS A 117 -6.00 -8.82 15.31
N HIS A 118 -5.85 -10.14 15.32
CA HIS A 118 -4.91 -10.85 16.17
C HIS A 118 -3.45 -10.45 15.90
N ALA A 119 -3.06 -10.42 14.63
CA ALA A 119 -1.72 -9.99 14.23
C ALA A 119 -1.44 -8.54 14.64
N SER A 120 -2.41 -7.63 14.47
CA SER A 120 -2.27 -6.24 14.88
C SER A 120 -2.06 -6.09 16.40
N GLU A 121 -2.72 -6.91 17.19
CA GLU A 121 -2.55 -6.91 18.67
C GLU A 121 -1.13 -7.37 19.06
N ILE A 122 -0.62 -8.43 18.44
CA ILE A 122 0.75 -8.92 18.67
C ILE A 122 1.77 -7.88 18.22
N ILE A 123 1.65 -7.36 17.01
CA ILE A 123 2.56 -6.35 16.46
C ILE A 123 2.61 -5.12 17.36
N ARG A 124 1.46 -4.60 17.77
CA ARG A 124 1.40 -3.41 18.65
C ARG A 124 2.09 -3.63 19.98
N LYS A 125 1.95 -4.83 20.54
CA LYS A 125 2.57 -5.20 21.83
C LYS A 125 4.08 -5.32 21.71
N GLU A 126 4.57 -5.99 20.66
CA GLU A 126 5.98 -6.35 20.51
C GLU A 126 6.80 -5.28 19.77
N ALA A 127 6.15 -4.46 18.93
CA ALA A 127 6.78 -3.43 18.12
C ALA A 127 5.93 -2.14 18.08
N PRO A 128 5.94 -1.31 19.13
CA PRO A 128 5.10 -0.11 19.24
C PRO A 128 5.40 0.95 18.17
N ASN A 129 6.56 0.88 17.53
CA ASN A 129 6.97 1.72 16.40
C ASN A 129 6.32 1.31 15.06
N VAL A 130 5.65 0.16 15.02
CA VAL A 130 4.94 -0.33 13.85
C VAL A 130 3.46 0.03 13.95
N LYS A 131 2.92 0.64 12.89
CA LYS A 131 1.49 0.95 12.74
C LYS A 131 0.89 0.06 11.67
N THR A 132 -0.16 -0.67 12.05
CA THR A 132 -0.81 -1.60 11.13
C THR A 132 -1.83 -0.89 10.24
N ILE A 133 -1.84 -1.27 8.95
CA ILE A 133 -2.77 -0.76 7.95
C ILE A 133 -3.70 -1.88 7.55
N ILE A 134 -5.02 -1.63 7.67
CA ILE A 134 -6.02 -2.44 7.00
C ILE A 134 -6.35 -1.82 5.65
N CYS A 135 -6.36 -2.63 4.60
CA CYS A 135 -6.70 -2.21 3.25
C CYS A 135 -7.84 -3.09 2.72
N LEU A 136 -8.99 -2.47 2.49
CA LEU A 136 -10.15 -3.09 1.87
C LEU A 136 -10.37 -2.46 0.49
N ASP A 137 -11.23 -3.06 -0.35
CA ASP A 137 -11.55 -2.48 -1.67
C ASP A 137 -12.28 -1.13 -1.59
N GLY A 138 -12.95 -0.86 -0.47
CA GLY A 138 -13.71 0.37 -0.26
C GLY A 138 -15.03 0.42 -1.03
N CYS A 139 -15.62 1.61 -1.11
CA CYS A 139 -16.84 1.84 -1.89
C CYS A 139 -16.54 1.70 -3.39
N LYS A 140 -17.40 1.00 -4.13
CA LYS A 140 -17.25 0.76 -5.58
C LYS A 140 -18.05 1.75 -6.42
N GLU A 141 -19.20 2.17 -5.90
CA GLU A 141 -20.05 3.18 -6.52
C GLU A 141 -20.35 4.33 -5.55
N LEU A 142 -20.75 5.49 -6.11
CA LEU A 142 -20.99 6.69 -5.29
C LEU A 142 -22.19 6.54 -4.37
N GLU A 143 -23.14 5.71 -4.76
CA GLU A 143 -24.39 5.44 -4.05
C GLU A 143 -24.27 4.29 -3.03
N ASP A 144 -23.09 3.71 -2.88
CA ASP A 144 -22.89 2.62 -1.93
C ASP A 144 -23.12 3.09 -0.49
N GLU A 145 -24.08 2.46 0.17
CA GLU A 145 -24.35 2.71 1.59
C GLU A 145 -23.35 2.02 2.51
N LYS A 146 -22.60 1.04 2.00
CA LYS A 146 -21.58 0.25 2.71
C LYS A 146 -20.43 -0.12 1.79
N MET A 147 -19.25 -0.31 2.38
CA MET A 147 -18.17 -1.02 1.70
C MET A 147 -18.49 -2.51 1.63
N GLU A 148 -18.01 -3.19 0.59
CA GLU A 148 -18.15 -4.64 0.49
C GLU A 148 -17.52 -5.31 1.71
N MET A 149 -18.24 -6.28 2.31
CA MET A 149 -17.82 -7.03 3.49
C MET A 149 -17.43 -6.18 4.72
N GLU A 150 -17.85 -4.91 4.80
CA GLU A 150 -17.46 -4.06 5.92
C GLU A 150 -17.87 -4.63 7.30
N ASP A 151 -19.00 -5.34 7.37
CA ASP A 151 -19.47 -5.95 8.62
C ASP A 151 -18.51 -7.08 9.07
N ILE A 152 -17.97 -7.87 8.14
CA ILE A 152 -17.01 -8.94 8.42
C ILE A 152 -15.69 -8.34 8.93
N PHE A 153 -15.23 -7.27 8.31
CA PHE A 153 -13.96 -6.63 8.65
C PHE A 153 -14.07 -5.53 9.73
N ALA A 154 -15.24 -5.36 10.36
CA ALA A 154 -15.45 -4.30 11.33
C ALA A 154 -14.47 -4.34 12.52
N GLU A 155 -14.28 -5.51 13.14
CA GLU A 155 -13.34 -5.67 14.24
C GLU A 155 -11.88 -5.50 13.80
N ALA A 156 -11.52 -5.96 12.62
CA ALA A 156 -10.22 -5.74 12.03
C ALA A 156 -9.95 -4.24 11.80
N SER A 157 -10.93 -3.50 11.27
CA SER A 157 -10.85 -2.06 11.08
C SER A 157 -10.68 -1.30 12.41
N ARG A 158 -11.36 -1.75 13.47
CA ARG A 158 -11.19 -1.18 14.81
C ARG A 158 -9.81 -1.46 15.39
N ALA A 159 -9.24 -2.62 15.09
CA ALA A 159 -7.90 -3.00 15.56
C ALA A 159 -6.78 -2.28 14.82
N ALA A 160 -6.96 -1.91 13.56
CA ALA A 160 -5.98 -1.21 12.74
C ALA A 160 -5.62 0.17 13.29
N ASP A 161 -4.38 0.60 13.13
CA ASP A 161 -3.95 1.96 13.43
C ASP A 161 -4.29 2.94 12.29
N ILE A 162 -4.21 2.46 11.05
CA ILE A 162 -4.41 3.22 9.82
C ILE A 162 -5.41 2.44 8.95
N VAL A 163 -6.26 3.15 8.23
CA VAL A 163 -7.18 2.57 7.25
C VAL A 163 -6.72 2.93 5.84
N SER A 164 -7.03 2.07 4.88
CA SER A 164 -6.57 2.24 3.51
C SER A 164 -7.55 1.65 2.50
N VAL A 165 -7.50 2.21 1.31
CA VAL A 165 -8.01 1.59 0.08
C VAL A 165 -6.98 1.79 -1.02
N ASP A 166 -6.94 0.87 -1.98
CA ASP A 166 -6.17 1.02 -3.19
C ASP A 166 -7.07 1.59 -4.27
N ARG A 167 -6.60 2.61 -4.99
CA ARG A 167 -7.42 3.35 -5.96
C ARG A 167 -6.62 3.72 -7.20
N TYR A 168 -7.21 3.38 -8.34
CA TYR A 168 -6.69 3.72 -9.65
C TYR A 168 -7.72 4.54 -10.43
N MET A 169 -7.29 5.66 -10.99
CA MET A 169 -8.14 6.51 -11.83
C MET A 169 -8.35 5.90 -13.22
N ALA A 170 -7.35 5.16 -13.67
CA ALA A 170 -7.44 4.29 -14.83
C ALA A 170 -6.61 3.03 -14.58
N LEU A 171 -7.08 1.88 -15.04
CA LEU A 171 -6.41 0.60 -14.88
C LEU A 171 -6.84 -0.36 -15.99
N HIS A 172 -5.91 -1.16 -16.51
CA HIS A 172 -6.22 -2.34 -17.29
C HIS A 172 -6.11 -3.59 -16.43
N TRP A 173 -6.99 -4.57 -16.72
CA TRP A 173 -7.02 -5.84 -15.98
C TRP A 173 -6.26 -6.91 -16.73
N GLY A 174 -5.21 -7.22 -16.70
CA GLY A 174 -4.32 -8.18 -17.34
C GLY A 174 -2.88 -7.84 -16.97
N TRP A 175 -2.73 -6.68 -16.30
CA TRP A 175 -1.45 -6.32 -15.73
C TRP A 175 -0.91 -7.47 -14.83
N PRO A 176 0.39 -7.79 -14.91
CA PRO A 176 1.45 -7.09 -15.63
C PRO A 176 1.77 -7.66 -17.01
N TYR A 177 0.97 -8.54 -17.56
CA TYR A 177 1.33 -9.36 -18.72
C TYR A 177 0.84 -8.85 -20.06
N ASP A 178 -0.19 -8.03 -20.05
CA ASP A 178 -0.78 -7.44 -21.24
C ASP A 178 -0.73 -5.90 -21.16
N VAL A 179 -0.74 -5.31 -22.31
CA VAL A 179 -0.86 -3.86 -22.50
C VAL A 179 -2.31 -3.57 -22.83
N ALA A 180 -2.84 -2.46 -22.34
CA ALA A 180 -4.19 -2.05 -22.67
C ALA A 180 -4.32 -1.78 -24.19
N GLU A 181 -5.29 -2.42 -24.81
CA GLU A 181 -5.60 -2.23 -26.23
C GLU A 181 -6.81 -1.30 -26.38
N GLU A 182 -6.76 -0.39 -27.32
CA GLU A 182 -7.86 0.52 -27.62
C GLU A 182 -9.12 -0.29 -28.02
N GLY A 183 -10.24 -0.03 -27.32
CA GLY A 183 -11.49 -0.76 -27.53
C GLY A 183 -11.56 -2.12 -26.82
N GLY A 184 -10.54 -2.52 -26.10
CA GLY A 184 -10.57 -3.71 -25.24
C GLY A 184 -11.56 -3.56 -24.08
N THR A 185 -12.03 -4.71 -23.54
CA THR A 185 -12.95 -4.72 -22.38
C THR A 185 -12.19 -4.83 -21.06
N THR A 186 -10.88 -4.88 -21.10
CA THR A 186 -10.00 -5.18 -19.98
C THR A 186 -9.47 -3.93 -19.25
N PHE A 187 -9.96 -2.73 -19.60
CA PHE A 187 -9.54 -1.50 -18.95
C PHE A 187 -10.70 -0.61 -18.56
N ALA A 188 -10.49 0.26 -17.58
CA ALA A 188 -11.41 1.31 -17.19
C ALA A 188 -10.69 2.63 -16.98
N ARG A 189 -11.33 3.73 -17.38
CA ARG A 189 -10.96 5.09 -17.06
C ARG A 189 -12.13 5.77 -16.38
N HIS A 190 -11.89 6.38 -15.24
CA HIS A 190 -12.88 7.11 -14.47
C HIS A 190 -12.53 8.59 -14.41
N ALA A 191 -13.56 9.43 -14.18
CA ALA A 191 -13.31 10.82 -13.83
C ALA A 191 -12.56 10.88 -12.49
N VAL A 192 -11.57 11.77 -12.40
CA VAL A 192 -10.77 11.96 -11.19
C VAL A 192 -11.67 12.28 -10.00
N SER A 193 -12.69 13.11 -10.20
CA SER A 193 -13.68 13.45 -9.16
C SER A 193 -14.46 12.23 -8.65
N LYS A 194 -14.77 11.24 -9.50
CA LYS A 194 -15.43 10.00 -9.06
C LYS A 194 -14.49 9.22 -8.12
N ILE A 195 -13.25 9.03 -8.51
CA ILE A 195 -12.28 8.28 -7.69
C ILE A 195 -11.99 9.01 -6.38
N TYR A 196 -11.86 10.33 -6.42
CA TYR A 196 -11.73 11.15 -5.22
C TYR A 196 -12.89 10.93 -4.25
N GLN A 197 -14.13 11.00 -4.76
CA GLN A 197 -15.31 10.83 -3.93
C GLN A 197 -15.46 9.41 -3.40
N LEU A 198 -15.14 8.38 -4.19
CA LEU A 198 -15.16 6.98 -3.73
C LEU A 198 -14.15 6.75 -2.59
N ALA A 199 -12.97 7.32 -2.69
CA ALA A 199 -11.98 7.25 -1.62
C ALA A 199 -12.46 7.97 -0.34
N LYS A 200 -13.08 9.15 -0.50
CA LYS A 200 -13.64 9.91 0.62
C LYS A 200 -14.83 9.20 1.26
N ASN A 201 -15.74 8.63 0.47
CA ASN A 201 -16.84 7.80 0.98
C ASN A 201 -16.30 6.59 1.76
N SER A 202 -15.23 5.95 1.26
CA SER A 202 -14.60 4.85 1.99
C SER A 202 -14.04 5.30 3.35
N TYR A 203 -13.44 6.49 3.42
CA TYR A 203 -13.00 7.07 4.70
C TYR A 203 -14.17 7.30 5.68
N GLU A 204 -15.29 7.81 5.19
CA GLU A 204 -16.49 8.01 6.00
C GLU A 204 -17.06 6.67 6.49
N ARG A 205 -17.06 5.65 5.64
CA ARG A 205 -17.47 4.29 6.02
C ARG A 205 -16.55 3.69 7.07
N TYR A 206 -15.24 3.81 6.92
CA TYR A 206 -14.30 3.40 7.97
C TYR A 206 -14.56 4.14 9.28
N THR A 207 -14.81 5.44 9.24
CA THR A 207 -15.15 6.21 10.43
C THR A 207 -16.42 5.70 11.11
N TYR A 208 -17.45 5.37 10.33
CA TYR A 208 -18.67 4.76 10.83
C TYR A 208 -18.41 3.39 11.48
N VAL A 209 -17.73 2.49 10.79
CA VAL A 209 -17.37 1.15 11.29
C VAL A 209 -16.51 1.23 12.55
N ASN A 210 -15.69 2.25 12.67
CA ASN A 210 -14.87 2.54 13.84
C ASN A 210 -15.61 3.33 14.95
N ASN A 211 -16.94 3.29 14.97
CA ASN A 211 -17.78 3.94 15.98
C ASN A 211 -17.56 5.47 16.06
N GLY A 212 -17.34 6.12 14.92
CA GLY A 212 -17.09 7.56 14.80
C GLY A 212 -15.63 7.97 15.06
N VAL A 213 -14.75 7.03 15.35
CA VAL A 213 -13.32 7.32 15.52
C VAL A 213 -12.66 7.52 14.16
N LYS A 214 -12.19 8.72 13.92
CA LYS A 214 -11.42 9.07 12.73
C LYS A 214 -9.98 8.54 12.86
N LYS A 215 -9.57 7.67 11.94
CA LYS A 215 -8.20 7.17 11.85
C LYS A 215 -7.49 7.81 10.66
N PRO A 216 -6.15 7.88 10.67
CA PRO A 216 -5.42 8.24 9.47
C PRO A 216 -5.83 7.35 8.31
N MET A 217 -6.08 7.95 7.13
CA MET A 217 -6.36 7.23 5.89
C MET A 217 -5.22 7.41 4.90
N VAL A 218 -4.79 6.34 4.29
CA VAL A 218 -3.82 6.38 3.19
C VAL A 218 -4.39 5.68 1.96
N LEU A 219 -4.03 6.16 0.77
CA LEU A 219 -4.15 5.37 -0.45
C LEU A 219 -2.83 4.63 -0.60
N SER A 220 -2.83 3.36 -0.24
CA SER A 220 -1.60 2.57 -0.19
C SER A 220 -1.14 2.07 -1.56
N GLU A 221 -2.03 2.11 -2.54
CA GLU A 221 -1.72 2.03 -3.97
C GLU A 221 -2.61 3.04 -4.70
N PHE A 222 -1.97 3.92 -5.45
CA PHE A 222 -2.68 4.99 -6.15
C PHE A 222 -1.97 5.35 -7.44
N ASN A 223 -2.67 5.35 -8.55
CA ASN A 223 -2.16 5.86 -9.82
C ASN A 223 -3.27 5.94 -10.89
N SER A 224 -2.83 6.25 -12.10
CA SER A 224 -3.57 6.14 -13.34
C SER A 224 -2.67 5.45 -14.37
N ASP A 225 -3.23 4.49 -15.10
CA ASP A 225 -2.49 3.72 -16.09
C ASP A 225 -2.34 4.51 -17.40
N GLY A 226 -1.12 4.79 -17.77
CA GLY A 226 -0.78 5.53 -18.99
C GLY A 226 -1.02 4.76 -20.28
N ASP A 227 -1.18 3.43 -20.23
CA ASP A 227 -1.59 2.64 -21.40
C ASP A 227 -3.08 2.82 -21.71
N VAL A 228 -3.87 3.13 -20.68
CA VAL A 228 -5.31 3.40 -20.83
C VAL A 228 -5.58 4.85 -21.24
N THR A 229 -4.87 5.79 -20.61
CA THR A 229 -5.17 7.23 -20.74
C THR A 229 -4.19 7.97 -21.64
N GLY A 230 -3.04 7.40 -21.85
CA GLY A 230 -1.86 8.08 -22.40
C GLY A 230 -1.01 8.73 -21.29
N PRO A 231 0.31 8.82 -21.51
CA PRO A 231 1.25 9.23 -20.46
C PRO A 231 1.08 10.68 -19.99
N TYR A 232 0.60 11.58 -20.83
CA TYR A 232 0.32 12.97 -20.45
C TYR A 232 -1.00 13.12 -19.69
N ASP A 233 -2.01 12.32 -20.04
CA ASP A 233 -3.30 12.33 -19.32
C ASP A 233 -3.12 11.69 -17.93
N GLN A 234 -2.32 10.64 -17.80
CA GLN A 234 -1.90 10.06 -16.52
C GLN A 234 -1.37 11.14 -15.56
N ALA A 235 -0.43 11.95 -16.05
CA ALA A 235 0.16 13.04 -15.27
C ALA A 235 -0.89 14.13 -14.90
N SER A 236 -1.80 14.44 -15.83
CA SER A 236 -2.87 15.41 -15.61
C SER A 236 -3.87 14.93 -14.57
N MET A 237 -4.23 13.66 -14.57
CA MET A 237 -5.14 13.05 -13.59
C MET A 237 -4.56 13.09 -12.18
N LEU A 238 -3.27 12.78 -12.01
CA LEU A 238 -2.59 12.90 -10.72
C LEU A 238 -2.61 14.34 -10.22
N LYS A 239 -2.29 15.30 -11.09
CA LYS A 239 -2.32 16.72 -10.75
C LYS A 239 -3.73 17.16 -10.31
N GLU A 240 -4.76 16.78 -11.05
CA GLU A 240 -6.16 17.11 -10.74
C GLU A 240 -6.55 16.57 -9.37
N PHE A 241 -6.23 15.32 -9.08
CA PHE A 241 -6.50 14.72 -7.77
C PHE A 241 -5.82 15.50 -6.62
N CYS A 242 -4.56 15.86 -6.78
CA CYS A 242 -3.83 16.64 -5.80
C CYS A 242 -4.40 18.04 -5.60
N GLU A 243 -4.88 18.69 -6.67
CA GLU A 243 -5.56 19.99 -6.58
C GLU A 243 -6.92 19.90 -5.86
N MET A 244 -7.62 18.76 -5.99
CA MET A 244 -8.83 18.50 -5.20
C MET A 244 -8.50 18.37 -3.71
N LEU A 245 -7.45 17.62 -3.35
CA LEU A 245 -6.99 17.49 -1.97
C LEU A 245 -6.63 18.85 -1.34
N LYS A 246 -5.95 19.71 -2.08
CA LYS A 246 -5.58 21.04 -1.60
C LYS A 246 -6.79 21.92 -1.28
N LYS A 247 -7.86 21.77 -2.06
CA LYS A 247 -9.11 22.56 -1.94
C LYS A 247 -10.07 22.00 -0.90
N ASP A 248 -9.88 20.76 -0.47
CA ASP A 248 -10.76 20.13 0.53
C ASP A 248 -10.32 20.55 1.94
N ASP A 249 -11.22 21.23 2.64
CA ASP A 249 -10.95 21.68 4.02
C ASP A 249 -10.96 20.53 5.03
N GLU A 250 -11.55 19.39 4.69
CA GLU A 250 -11.72 18.27 5.63
C GLU A 250 -10.47 17.41 5.81
N LYS A 251 -9.37 17.65 5.31
CA LYS A 251 -8.09 16.93 5.53
C LYS A 251 -8.25 15.42 5.87
N TRP A 252 -9.10 14.72 5.12
CA TRP A 252 -9.45 13.32 5.37
C TRP A 252 -8.35 12.33 4.96
N LEU A 253 -7.53 12.68 3.98
CA LEU A 253 -6.44 11.84 3.48
C LEU A 253 -5.12 12.25 4.12
N SER A 254 -4.44 11.28 4.73
CA SER A 254 -3.14 11.48 5.39
C SER A 254 -1.95 11.28 4.46
N GLY A 255 -2.14 10.59 3.35
CA GLY A 255 -1.10 10.37 2.35
C GLY A 255 -1.48 9.35 1.29
N PHE A 256 -0.63 9.22 0.29
CA PHE A 256 -0.76 8.20 -0.74
C PHE A 256 0.62 7.72 -1.18
N THR A 257 0.68 6.49 -1.68
CA THR A 257 1.86 5.92 -2.34
C THR A 257 1.53 5.63 -3.79
N MET A 258 2.44 6.05 -4.66
CA MET A 258 2.28 5.76 -6.08
C MET A 258 2.55 4.28 -6.35
N TYR A 259 1.69 3.63 -7.08
CA TYR A 259 1.91 2.32 -7.63
C TYR A 259 2.13 2.45 -9.15
N GLN A 260 3.35 2.23 -9.64
CA GLN A 260 4.57 2.01 -8.89
C GLN A 260 5.72 2.87 -9.47
N PHE A 261 6.93 2.67 -9.01
CA PHE A 261 8.04 3.45 -9.54
C PHE A 261 8.36 3.03 -10.97
N ARG A 262 8.72 1.77 -11.19
CA ARG A 262 8.99 1.22 -12.53
C ARG A 262 8.07 0.05 -12.82
N ASP A 263 7.52 0.04 -14.01
CA ASP A 263 6.52 -0.92 -14.46
C ASP A 263 6.85 -1.41 -15.88
N ARG A 264 6.34 -2.57 -16.24
CA ARG A 264 6.48 -3.13 -17.60
C ARG A 264 5.52 -2.48 -18.60
N GLY A 265 4.34 -2.07 -18.14
CA GLY A 265 3.42 -1.20 -18.85
C GLY A 265 3.69 0.27 -18.53
N ARG A 266 2.66 1.10 -18.45
CA ARG A 266 2.76 2.53 -18.16
C ARG A 266 2.03 2.95 -16.89
N LEU A 267 1.93 2.04 -15.93
CA LEU A 267 1.37 2.37 -14.63
C LEU A 267 2.40 3.13 -13.79
N GLY A 268 3.69 2.85 -13.95
CA GLY A 268 4.78 3.44 -13.18
C GLY A 268 5.13 4.89 -13.50
N LEU A 269 5.98 5.46 -12.66
CA LEU A 269 6.69 6.73 -12.90
C LEU A 269 7.73 6.57 -14.03
N GLU A 270 8.28 5.37 -14.15
CA GLU A 270 9.13 4.93 -15.25
C GLU A 270 8.54 3.68 -15.91
N ILE A 271 8.90 3.44 -17.15
CA ILE A 271 8.75 2.16 -17.83
C ILE A 271 10.11 1.47 -18.00
N GLU A 272 10.12 0.15 -18.06
CA GLU A 272 11.35 -0.59 -18.40
C GLU A 272 11.82 -0.24 -19.81
N ASP A 273 13.13 -0.02 -20.00
CA ASP A 273 13.68 0.04 -21.34
C ASP A 273 13.60 -1.36 -21.98
N PRO A 274 12.96 -1.50 -23.14
CA PRO A 274 12.79 -2.81 -23.77
C PRO A 274 14.12 -3.49 -24.16
N ASN A 275 15.21 -2.74 -24.21
CA ASN A 275 16.53 -3.25 -24.54
C ASN A 275 17.41 -3.51 -23.32
N ASN A 276 17.08 -2.91 -22.17
CA ASN A 276 17.85 -3.07 -20.94
C ASN A 276 16.94 -2.86 -19.71
N LYS A 277 16.52 -3.94 -19.06
CA LYS A 277 15.65 -3.91 -17.88
C LYS A 277 16.21 -3.14 -16.67
N ASP A 278 17.52 -2.95 -16.63
CA ASP A 278 18.17 -2.19 -15.55
C ASP A 278 18.02 -0.67 -15.76
N VAL A 279 17.51 -0.25 -16.91
CA VAL A 279 17.30 1.16 -17.25
C VAL A 279 15.80 1.47 -17.25
N GLY A 280 15.41 2.56 -16.59
CA GLY A 280 14.06 3.12 -16.63
C GLY A 280 13.98 4.27 -17.62
N ILE A 281 12.86 4.37 -18.31
CA ILE A 281 12.51 5.52 -19.15
C ILE A 281 11.47 6.33 -18.40
N GLU A 282 11.84 7.53 -17.95
CA GLU A 282 10.94 8.41 -17.22
C GLU A 282 9.69 8.75 -18.04
N GLN A 283 8.53 8.70 -17.38
CA GLN A 283 7.27 9.11 -17.96
C GLN A 283 6.96 10.57 -17.60
N PRO A 284 6.08 11.27 -18.33
CA PRO A 284 5.61 12.62 -17.94
C PRO A 284 5.07 12.72 -16.51
N LEU A 285 4.60 11.61 -15.97
CA LEU A 285 4.16 11.47 -14.59
C LEU A 285 5.28 11.76 -13.58
N MET A 286 6.53 11.42 -13.90
CA MET A 286 7.68 11.66 -13.02
C MET A 286 7.87 13.16 -12.71
N ASP A 287 7.80 14.00 -13.73
CA ASP A 287 7.90 15.45 -13.54
C ASP A 287 6.77 16.02 -12.68
N THR A 288 5.57 15.48 -12.85
CA THR A 288 4.41 15.87 -12.05
C THR A 288 4.56 15.41 -10.61
N TYR A 289 5.02 14.18 -10.40
CA TYR A 289 5.28 13.63 -9.09
C TYR A 289 6.36 14.40 -8.33
N ARG A 290 7.49 14.72 -8.98
CA ARG A 290 8.55 15.57 -8.38
C ARG A 290 8.02 16.91 -7.91
N LYS A 291 7.15 17.56 -8.68
CA LYS A 291 6.52 18.83 -8.26
C LYS A 291 5.61 18.66 -7.05
N ILE A 292 4.89 17.54 -6.99
CA ILE A 292 3.98 17.25 -5.88
C ILE A 292 4.76 16.99 -4.58
N ILE A 293 5.78 16.15 -4.59
CA ILE A 293 6.56 15.85 -3.38
C ILE A 293 7.36 17.03 -2.83
N HIS A 294 7.59 18.06 -3.66
CA HIS A 294 8.23 19.32 -3.23
C HIS A 294 7.22 20.46 -2.97
N ASP A 295 5.94 20.19 -3.08
CA ASP A 295 4.91 21.17 -2.74
C ASP A 295 4.70 21.21 -1.22
N ASP A 296 4.62 22.41 -0.65
CA ASP A 296 4.50 22.61 0.80
C ASP A 296 3.31 21.88 1.42
N PHE A 297 2.24 21.65 0.66
CA PHE A 297 1.08 20.93 1.13
C PHE A 297 1.38 19.43 1.34
N PHE A 298 2.22 18.84 0.49
CA PHE A 298 2.57 17.41 0.53
C PHE A 298 3.91 17.15 1.23
N SER A 299 4.64 18.19 1.58
CA SER A 299 5.89 18.11 2.32
C SER A 299 5.71 18.71 3.73
N PRO A 300 4.98 18.05 4.62
CA PRO A 300 4.82 18.54 5.97
C PRO A 300 6.20 18.67 6.60
N SER A 301 6.43 19.81 7.29
CA SER A 301 7.59 19.92 8.16
C SER A 301 7.59 18.67 9.06
N MET A 302 8.67 17.89 9.01
CA MET A 302 8.86 16.80 9.95
C MET A 302 9.08 17.43 11.33
N GLU A 303 8.01 17.86 11.96
CA GLU A 303 8.01 17.87 13.41
C GLU A 303 8.25 16.42 13.79
N THR A 304 9.47 16.15 14.21
CA THR A 304 9.83 14.89 14.82
C THR A 304 8.94 14.76 16.04
N GLY A 305 7.74 14.22 15.82
CA GLY A 305 6.84 13.88 16.90
C GLY A 305 7.64 13.01 17.85
N SER A 306 7.87 13.52 19.03
CA SER A 306 8.65 12.94 20.10
C SER A 306 8.05 11.62 20.64
N ASP A 307 7.01 11.11 20.03
CA ASP A 307 6.23 9.99 20.56
C ASP A 307 6.73 8.62 20.13
N VAL A 308 7.75 8.56 19.29
CA VAL A 308 8.46 7.32 19.01
C VAL A 308 9.80 7.38 19.74
N GLU A 309 9.85 6.87 20.96
CA GLU A 309 11.13 6.50 21.56
C GLU A 309 11.78 5.47 20.64
N LEU A 310 12.72 5.93 19.84
CA LEU A 310 13.64 5.04 19.16
C LEU A 310 14.35 4.22 20.24
N PRO A 311 14.44 2.91 20.10
CA PRO A 311 15.22 2.11 21.03
C PRO A 311 16.62 2.71 21.09
N ALA A 312 17.07 3.03 22.28
CA ALA A 312 18.27 3.83 22.56
C ALA A 312 19.60 3.17 22.18
N LYS A 313 19.61 2.15 21.39
CA LYS A 313 20.80 1.57 20.69
C LYS A 313 20.36 0.37 19.87
N LEU A 314 20.66 0.38 18.61
CA LEU A 314 20.92 -0.81 17.84
C LEU A 314 22.22 -1.43 18.32
#